data_0969f0d18f3d52f166dca1af2556843f
#
_entry.id   0969f0d18f3d52f166dca1af2556843f
#
_cell.length_a   1.000
_cell.length_b   1.000
_cell.length_c   1.000
_cell.angle_alpha   90.00
_cell.angle_beta   90.00
_cell.angle_gamma   90.00
#
_symmetry.space_group_name_H-M   'P 1'
#
loop_
_entity.id
_entity.type
_entity.pdbx_description
1 polymer ?
#
loop_
_entity_poly.entity_id
_entity_poly.type
_entity_poly.pdbx_seq_one_letter_code
_entity_poly.pdbx_strand_id
1 'polypeptide(L)'
;MKKIILMAFIALFCFSNSVNAKVISNEKIDNAKVETASKIIADLQKDMQNFTKKGSGPFVAAIYDDKGNLIVKVANSVVNEQCSNNHAEMNAIKAAEKKLGTFDLAPYNLKLYVTAEPCMMCLGGIMWSGIKEVYYSVPSKSVEEITGFDEGFKPHWFKEFKKRGIIVYGNIETELGEQELHNYVNNGKKIYKPSR
;
A
#
# COMPACT_ATOMS: atom_id res chain seq x y z
N MET A 1 -63.03 3.49 17.61
CA MET A 1 -62.00 3.73 16.57
C MET A 1 -60.65 3.88 17.27
N LYS A 2 -59.81 2.83 17.33
CA LYS A 2 -58.48 2.85 17.97
C LYS A 2 -57.43 3.20 16.90
N LYS A 3 -56.77 4.34 17.07
CA LYS A 3 -55.63 4.74 16.22
C LYS A 3 -54.39 3.91 16.61
N ILE A 4 -53.92 3.08 15.71
CA ILE A 4 -52.64 2.37 15.83
C ILE A 4 -51.56 3.34 15.37
N ILE A 5 -50.71 3.76 16.31
CA ILE A 5 -49.51 4.55 16.02
C ILE A 5 -48.41 3.54 15.68
N LEU A 6 -48.03 3.50 14.41
CA LEU A 6 -46.89 2.69 13.91
C LEU A 6 -45.63 3.48 14.21
N MET A 7 -44.89 3.08 15.27
CA MET A 7 -43.55 3.58 15.54
C MET A 7 -42.59 2.88 14.60
N ALA A 8 -42.09 3.61 13.59
CA ALA A 8 -40.97 3.17 12.78
C ALA A 8 -39.65 3.25 13.61
N PHE A 9 -39.14 2.11 14.03
CA PHE A 9 -37.79 1.99 14.57
C PHE A 9 -36.81 2.18 13.38
N ILE A 10 -36.23 3.37 13.28
CA ILE A 10 -35.01 3.56 12.45
C ILE A 10 -33.87 2.95 13.22
N ALA A 11 -33.52 1.71 12.86
CA ALA A 11 -32.27 1.10 13.31
C ALA A 11 -31.10 1.90 12.70
N LEU A 12 -30.54 2.78 13.51
CA LEU A 12 -29.26 3.41 13.19
C LEU A 12 -28.21 2.30 13.24
N PHE A 13 -27.91 1.71 12.09
CA PHE A 13 -26.74 0.85 11.94
C PHE A 13 -25.51 1.74 12.09
N CYS A 14 -25.05 1.91 13.33
CA CYS A 14 -23.69 2.32 13.58
C CYS A 14 -22.78 1.22 13.01
N PHE A 15 -22.33 1.39 11.78
CA PHE A 15 -21.13 0.75 11.31
C PHE A 15 -19.98 1.28 12.19
N SER A 16 -19.77 0.67 13.33
CA SER A 16 -18.47 0.73 13.99
C SER A 16 -17.52 -0.06 13.08
N ASN A 17 -16.94 0.62 12.09
CA ASN A 17 -15.74 0.14 11.46
C ASN A 17 -14.73 -0.05 12.60
N SER A 18 -14.53 -1.28 13.02
CA SER A 18 -13.36 -1.68 13.77
C SER A 18 -12.17 -1.46 12.83
N VAL A 19 -11.70 -0.21 12.80
CA VAL A 19 -10.45 0.13 12.16
C VAL A 19 -9.41 -0.74 12.82
N ASN A 20 -8.91 -1.66 12.07
CA ASN A 20 -7.91 -2.65 12.34
C ASN A 20 -7.08 -2.49 13.60
N ALA A 21 -7.08 -3.52 14.38
CA ALA A 21 -6.52 -3.62 15.71
C ALA A 21 -5.01 -3.36 15.84
N LYS A 22 -4.28 -2.94 14.81
CA LYS A 22 -2.82 -2.69 14.95
C LYS A 22 -2.18 -1.87 13.82
N VAL A 23 -2.65 -0.67 13.55
CA VAL A 23 -1.80 0.28 12.79
C VAL A 23 -0.50 0.48 13.56
N ILE A 24 0.63 0.31 12.87
CA ILE A 24 1.97 0.55 13.42
C ILE A 24 2.59 1.79 12.78
N SER A 25 3.46 2.48 13.52
CA SER A 25 4.19 3.64 13.01
C SER A 25 5.54 3.79 13.70
N ASN A 26 6.50 4.44 13.03
CA ASN A 26 7.78 4.84 13.63
C ASN A 26 7.70 6.21 14.33
N GLU A 27 6.53 6.86 14.29
CA GLU A 27 6.20 8.11 14.99
C GLU A 27 4.89 7.96 15.78
N LYS A 28 4.49 9.03 16.49
CA LYS A 28 3.17 9.07 17.13
C LYS A 28 2.08 8.95 16.05
N ILE A 29 1.14 8.04 16.27
CA ILE A 29 0.05 7.82 15.30
C ILE A 29 -0.82 9.06 15.18
N ASP A 30 -0.98 9.54 13.95
CA ASP A 30 -1.89 10.59 13.54
C ASP A 30 -3.13 9.94 12.88
N ASN A 31 -4.24 9.98 13.59
CA ASN A 31 -5.48 9.33 13.12
C ASN A 31 -6.03 9.93 11.83
N ALA A 32 -5.86 11.23 11.58
CA ALA A 32 -6.31 11.86 10.33
C ALA A 32 -5.49 11.38 9.12
N LYS A 33 -4.19 11.18 9.31
CA LYS A 33 -3.32 10.58 8.29
C LYS A 33 -3.72 9.12 8.04
N VAL A 34 -4.00 8.34 9.09
CA VAL A 34 -4.44 6.95 8.98
C VAL A 34 -5.77 6.85 8.24
N GLU A 35 -6.76 7.68 8.57
CA GLU A 35 -8.06 7.69 7.88
C GLU A 35 -7.91 8.03 6.38
N THR A 36 -7.07 9.00 6.04
CA THR A 36 -6.77 9.33 4.65
C THR A 36 -6.09 8.17 3.93
N ALA A 37 -5.10 7.55 4.57
CA ALA A 37 -4.37 6.41 4.03
C ALA A 37 -5.27 5.19 3.84
N SER A 38 -6.19 4.93 4.78
CA SER A 38 -7.18 3.85 4.69
C SER A 38 -8.00 3.96 3.40
N LYS A 39 -8.54 5.15 3.11
CA LYS A 39 -9.32 5.38 1.87
C LYS A 39 -8.48 5.14 0.61
N ILE A 40 -7.26 5.68 0.57
CA ILE A 40 -6.36 5.54 -0.59
C ILE A 40 -5.96 4.07 -0.77
N ILE A 41 -5.53 3.40 0.30
CA ILE A 41 -5.08 2.00 0.24
C ILE A 41 -6.24 1.08 -0.14
N ALA A 42 -7.45 1.28 0.40
CA ALA A 42 -8.63 0.51 0.00
C ALA A 42 -8.92 0.64 -1.51
N ASP A 43 -8.73 1.83 -2.09
CA ASP A 43 -8.88 2.02 -3.53
C ASP A 43 -7.76 1.35 -4.33
N LEU A 44 -6.51 1.35 -3.84
CA LEU A 44 -5.41 0.62 -4.47
C LEU A 44 -5.66 -0.90 -4.45
N GLN A 45 -6.20 -1.45 -3.35
CA GLN A 45 -6.57 -2.86 -3.24
C GLN A 45 -7.65 -3.25 -4.27
N LYS A 46 -8.69 -2.42 -4.45
CA LYS A 46 -9.70 -2.65 -5.50
C LYS A 46 -9.10 -2.60 -6.90
N ASP A 47 -8.19 -1.68 -7.16
CA ASP A 47 -7.52 -1.53 -8.45
C ASP A 47 -6.59 -2.72 -8.76
N MET A 48 -6.09 -3.42 -7.73
CA MET A 48 -5.22 -4.60 -7.90
C MET A 48 -5.85 -5.63 -8.84
N GLN A 49 -7.15 -5.90 -8.74
CA GLN A 49 -7.84 -6.86 -9.61
C GLN A 49 -7.76 -6.45 -11.09
N ASN A 50 -7.85 -5.17 -11.39
CA ASN A 50 -7.77 -4.66 -12.76
C ASN A 50 -6.36 -4.80 -13.33
N PHE A 51 -5.33 -4.56 -12.51
CA PHE A 51 -3.94 -4.73 -12.89
C PHE A 51 -3.56 -6.20 -13.07
N THR A 52 -3.98 -7.07 -12.16
CA THR A 52 -3.68 -8.51 -12.24
C THR A 52 -4.36 -9.20 -13.41
N LYS A 53 -5.56 -8.76 -13.84
CA LYS A 53 -6.19 -9.22 -15.09
C LYS A 53 -5.34 -8.89 -16.32
N LYS A 54 -4.51 -7.84 -16.26
CA LYS A 54 -3.59 -7.44 -17.33
C LYS A 54 -2.19 -8.07 -17.20
N GLY A 55 -2.02 -9.03 -16.28
CA GLY A 55 -0.77 -9.76 -16.08
C GLY A 55 0.20 -9.16 -15.05
N SER A 56 -0.17 -8.08 -14.37
CA SER A 56 0.65 -7.51 -13.29
C SER A 56 0.71 -8.44 -12.08
N GLY A 57 1.77 -8.32 -11.28
CA GLY A 57 1.81 -8.88 -9.93
C GLY A 57 0.80 -8.20 -9.00
N PRO A 58 0.52 -8.79 -7.82
CA PRO A 58 -0.54 -8.33 -6.91
C PRO A 58 -0.09 -7.18 -6.00
N PHE A 59 0.61 -6.19 -6.58
CA PHE A 59 1.10 -5.04 -5.84
C PHE A 59 0.85 -3.76 -6.63
N VAL A 60 0.31 -2.76 -5.94
CA VAL A 60 -0.01 -1.44 -6.51
C VAL A 60 0.56 -0.36 -5.61
N ALA A 61 1.13 0.67 -6.21
CA ALA A 61 1.65 1.82 -5.52
C ALA A 61 1.14 3.13 -6.11
N ALA A 62 0.93 4.13 -5.26
CA ALA A 62 0.59 5.48 -5.68
C ALA A 62 1.41 6.50 -4.90
N ILE A 63 1.77 7.59 -5.56
CA ILE A 63 2.44 8.74 -4.95
C ILE A 63 1.51 9.95 -5.02
N TYR A 64 1.35 10.62 -3.90
CA TYR A 64 0.57 11.85 -3.74
C TYR A 64 1.45 12.98 -3.24
N ASP A 65 1.10 14.21 -3.58
CA ASP A 65 1.70 15.42 -3.01
C ASP A 65 1.11 15.74 -1.62
N ASP A 66 1.61 16.79 -0.98
CA ASP A 66 1.16 17.26 0.33
C ASP A 66 -0.26 17.86 0.31
N LYS A 67 -0.76 18.24 -0.87
CA LYS A 67 -2.12 18.77 -1.08
C LYS A 67 -3.13 17.66 -1.36
N GLY A 68 -2.69 16.40 -1.46
CA GLY A 68 -3.54 15.25 -1.76
C GLY A 68 -3.77 15.03 -3.26
N ASN A 69 -3.02 15.66 -4.14
CA ASN A 69 -3.11 15.39 -5.57
C ASN A 69 -2.33 14.11 -5.94
N LEU A 70 -2.95 13.27 -6.74
CA LEU A 70 -2.32 12.06 -7.28
C LEU A 70 -1.23 12.44 -8.30
N ILE A 71 0.01 12.08 -8.01
CA ILE A 71 1.13 12.25 -8.94
C ILE A 71 1.19 11.07 -9.90
N VAL A 72 1.23 9.83 -9.37
CA VAL A 72 1.27 8.59 -10.16
C VAL A 72 0.53 7.47 -9.42
N LYS A 73 -0.03 6.50 -10.19
CA LYS A 73 -0.54 5.22 -9.69
C LYS A 73 -0.14 4.13 -10.68
N VAL A 74 0.57 3.12 -10.21
CA VAL A 74 1.14 2.06 -11.03
C VAL A 74 1.12 0.71 -10.29
N ALA A 75 1.26 -0.37 -11.05
CA ALA A 75 1.38 -1.71 -10.50
C ALA A 75 2.77 -2.31 -10.73
N ASN A 76 3.02 -3.43 -10.08
CA ASN A 76 4.15 -4.29 -10.34
C ASN A 76 4.12 -4.78 -11.81
N SER A 77 5.22 -4.66 -12.53
CA SER A 77 5.35 -5.06 -13.93
C SER A 77 6.51 -6.04 -14.18
N VAL A 78 6.98 -6.74 -13.13
CA VAL A 78 8.10 -7.70 -13.23
C VAL A 78 7.87 -8.70 -14.34
N VAL A 79 6.70 -9.34 -14.37
CA VAL A 79 6.38 -10.37 -15.37
C VAL A 79 6.13 -9.76 -16.74
N ASN A 80 5.42 -8.63 -16.80
CA ASN A 80 5.04 -8.00 -18.08
C ASN A 80 6.26 -7.46 -18.82
N GLU A 81 7.21 -6.87 -18.10
CA GLU A 81 8.38 -6.22 -18.67
C GLU A 81 9.67 -7.04 -18.53
N GLN A 82 9.57 -8.27 -17.97
CA GLN A 82 10.70 -9.18 -17.73
C GLN A 82 11.86 -8.49 -16.99
N CYS A 83 11.53 -7.67 -15.99
CA CYS A 83 12.50 -6.86 -15.25
C CYS A 83 12.26 -7.01 -13.74
N SER A 84 13.20 -7.66 -13.04
CA SER A 84 13.07 -8.05 -11.63
C SER A 84 12.93 -6.87 -10.66
N ASN A 85 13.40 -5.68 -11.02
CA ASN A 85 13.31 -4.50 -10.18
C ASN A 85 12.07 -3.61 -10.47
N ASN A 86 11.17 -4.05 -11.34
CA ASN A 86 9.92 -3.35 -11.64
C ASN A 86 8.81 -3.64 -10.61
N HIS A 87 9.16 -3.56 -9.32
CA HIS A 87 8.16 -3.54 -8.25
C HIS A 87 7.30 -2.28 -8.32
N ALA A 88 6.11 -2.31 -7.74
CA ALA A 88 5.16 -1.19 -7.81
C ALA A 88 5.76 0.11 -7.27
N GLU A 89 6.48 0.04 -6.15
CA GLU A 89 7.14 1.19 -5.52
C GLU A 89 8.23 1.76 -6.41
N MET A 90 9.06 0.90 -7.00
CA MET A 90 10.15 1.32 -7.91
C MET A 90 9.59 1.94 -9.18
N ASN A 91 8.51 1.39 -9.72
CA ASN A 91 7.80 1.96 -10.86
C ASN A 91 7.18 3.32 -10.50
N ALA A 92 6.59 3.45 -9.30
CA ALA A 92 6.02 4.71 -8.83
C ALA A 92 7.08 5.81 -8.67
N ILE A 93 8.22 5.49 -8.08
CA ILE A 93 9.36 6.40 -7.93
C ILE A 93 9.85 6.86 -9.31
N LYS A 94 10.18 5.94 -10.22
CA LYS A 94 10.62 6.25 -11.58
C LYS A 94 9.62 7.14 -12.33
N ALA A 95 8.33 6.83 -12.22
CA ALA A 95 7.29 7.61 -12.89
C ALA A 95 7.13 9.01 -12.29
N ALA A 96 7.26 9.16 -10.98
CA ALA A 96 7.22 10.46 -10.31
C ALA A 96 8.44 11.32 -10.68
N GLU A 97 9.64 10.76 -10.64
CA GLU A 97 10.89 11.42 -11.04
C GLU A 97 10.80 11.91 -12.49
N LYS A 98 10.33 11.05 -13.40
CA LYS A 98 10.12 11.41 -14.80
C LYS A 98 9.09 12.53 -14.96
N LYS A 99 7.96 12.45 -14.23
CA LYS A 99 6.88 13.46 -14.30
C LYS A 99 7.33 14.82 -13.78
N LEU A 100 8.15 14.82 -12.72
CA LEU A 100 8.64 16.06 -12.08
C LEU A 100 9.96 16.55 -12.66
N GLY A 101 10.63 15.77 -13.52
CA GLY A 101 11.88 16.12 -14.19
C GLY A 101 13.08 16.18 -13.23
N THR A 102 13.08 15.36 -12.17
CA THR A 102 14.13 15.37 -11.15
C THR A 102 14.33 13.97 -10.55
N PHE A 103 15.53 13.66 -10.10
CA PHE A 103 15.82 12.48 -9.29
C PHE A 103 15.65 12.73 -7.77
N ASP A 104 15.57 13.99 -7.34
CA ASP A 104 15.38 14.37 -5.93
C ASP A 104 13.92 14.77 -5.69
N LEU A 105 13.17 13.88 -5.06
CA LEU A 105 11.77 14.10 -4.71
C LEU A 105 11.60 14.76 -3.34
N ALA A 106 12.68 14.96 -2.55
CA ALA A 106 12.59 15.50 -1.20
C ALA A 106 11.93 16.89 -1.12
N PRO A 107 12.14 17.83 -2.07
CA PRO A 107 11.48 19.15 -2.04
C PRO A 107 9.96 19.11 -2.21
N TYR A 108 9.42 18.03 -2.72
CA TYR A 108 7.99 17.90 -3.06
C TYR A 108 7.14 17.32 -1.93
N ASN A 109 7.74 16.89 -0.80
CA ASN A 109 7.05 16.30 0.35
C ASN A 109 6.08 15.17 -0.03
N LEU A 110 6.53 14.28 -0.92
CA LEU A 110 5.70 13.22 -1.46
C LEU A 110 5.43 12.10 -0.45
N LYS A 111 4.25 11.49 -0.61
CA LYS A 111 3.75 10.38 0.19
C LYS A 111 3.54 9.17 -0.72
N LEU A 112 4.14 8.04 -0.36
CA LEU A 112 3.98 6.76 -1.04
C LEU A 112 2.94 5.91 -0.31
N TYR A 113 1.94 5.44 -1.04
CA TYR A 113 0.95 4.48 -0.58
C TYR A 113 1.13 3.18 -1.35
N VAL A 114 1.17 2.04 -0.66
CA VAL A 114 1.42 0.74 -1.28
C VAL A 114 0.60 -0.37 -0.63
N THR A 115 0.18 -1.34 -1.42
CA THR A 115 -0.70 -2.43 -0.98
C THR A 115 -0.01 -3.48 -0.11
N ALA A 116 1.33 -3.48 -0.04
CA ALA A 116 2.12 -4.36 0.82
C ALA A 116 3.33 -3.63 1.40
N GLU A 117 3.89 -4.17 2.48
CA GLU A 117 5.13 -3.68 3.07
C GLU A 117 6.28 -3.72 2.06
N PRO A 118 7.01 -2.61 1.82
CA PRO A 118 8.08 -2.57 0.85
C PRO A 118 9.20 -3.58 1.15
N CYS A 119 9.62 -4.34 0.14
CA CYS A 119 10.76 -5.25 0.25
C CYS A 119 12.09 -4.49 0.40
N MET A 120 13.19 -5.19 0.69
CA MET A 120 14.52 -4.59 0.89
C MET A 120 14.97 -3.69 -0.27
N MET A 121 14.72 -4.10 -1.52
CA MET A 121 15.06 -3.29 -2.70
C MET A 121 14.27 -1.98 -2.72
N CYS A 122 12.96 -2.06 -2.44
CA CYS A 122 12.08 -0.89 -2.44
C CYS A 122 12.39 0.07 -1.28
N LEU A 123 12.74 -0.46 -0.10
CA LEU A 123 13.22 0.37 1.02
C LEU A 123 14.45 1.20 0.63
N GLY A 124 15.40 0.60 -0.08
CA GLY A 124 16.55 1.32 -0.64
C GLY A 124 16.12 2.43 -1.63
N GLY A 125 15.24 2.09 -2.58
CA GLY A 125 14.71 3.06 -3.55
C GLY A 125 13.97 4.23 -2.89
N ILE A 126 13.12 3.95 -1.91
CA ILE A 126 12.40 4.98 -1.14
C ILE A 126 13.39 5.92 -0.44
N MET A 127 14.42 5.37 0.20
CA MET A 127 15.45 6.17 0.88
C MET A 127 16.21 7.07 -0.08
N TRP A 128 16.57 6.57 -1.26
CA TRP A 128 17.33 7.33 -2.27
C TRP A 128 16.49 8.37 -3.00
N SER A 129 15.18 8.12 -3.19
CA SER A 129 14.30 9.05 -3.91
C SER A 129 13.97 10.34 -3.13
N GLY A 130 14.10 10.33 -1.80
CA GLY A 130 13.73 11.48 -0.97
C GLY A 130 12.24 11.53 -0.58
N ILE A 131 11.47 10.45 -0.78
CA ILE A 131 10.10 10.33 -0.28
C ILE A 131 10.07 10.52 1.25
N LYS A 132 9.08 11.26 1.77
CA LYS A 132 8.99 11.65 3.18
C LYS A 132 8.05 10.80 4.01
N GLU A 133 7.02 10.24 3.43
CA GLU A 133 6.04 9.42 4.15
C GLU A 133 5.73 8.15 3.36
N VAL A 134 5.61 7.02 4.07
CA VAL A 134 5.28 5.71 3.50
C VAL A 134 4.11 5.12 4.27
N TYR A 135 3.09 4.69 3.53
CA TYR A 135 1.89 4.04 4.05
C TYR A 135 1.74 2.68 3.37
N TYR A 136 1.67 1.60 4.14
CA TYR A 136 1.50 0.27 3.56
C TYR A 136 0.40 -0.55 4.23
N SER A 137 -0.14 -1.51 3.48
CA SER A 137 -1.21 -2.40 3.93
C SER A 137 -0.65 -3.69 4.54
N VAL A 138 -0.49 -4.73 3.73
CA VAL A 138 -0.17 -6.08 4.18
C VAL A 138 1.28 -6.19 4.64
N PRO A 139 1.55 -6.66 5.86
CA PRO A 139 2.92 -6.88 6.31
C PRO A 139 3.59 -8.03 5.53
N SER A 140 4.92 -7.95 5.38
CA SER A 140 5.70 -8.94 4.61
C SER A 140 5.46 -10.38 5.06
N LYS A 141 5.31 -10.60 6.35
CA LYS A 141 5.03 -11.94 6.87
C LYS A 141 3.74 -12.52 6.26
N SER A 142 2.65 -11.75 6.24
CA SER A 142 1.40 -12.20 5.61
C SER A 142 1.55 -12.37 4.09
N VAL A 143 2.31 -11.47 3.42
CA VAL A 143 2.60 -11.64 1.99
C VAL A 143 3.30 -12.97 1.73
N GLU A 144 4.36 -13.31 2.48
CA GLU A 144 5.10 -14.56 2.34
C GLU A 144 4.23 -15.79 2.63
N GLU A 145 3.44 -15.75 3.72
CA GLU A 145 2.57 -16.86 4.14
C GLU A 145 1.46 -17.13 3.11
N ILE A 146 0.88 -16.09 2.51
CA ILE A 146 -0.23 -16.23 1.55
C ILE A 146 0.28 -16.58 0.15
N THR A 147 1.33 -15.93 -0.31
CA THR A 147 1.73 -15.97 -1.72
C THR A 147 2.98 -16.82 -1.98
N GLY A 148 3.82 -17.00 -0.97
CA GLY A 148 5.15 -17.59 -1.12
C GLY A 148 6.18 -16.67 -1.80
N PHE A 149 5.92 -15.36 -1.94
CA PHE A 149 6.95 -14.38 -2.30
C PHE A 149 7.96 -14.25 -1.15
N ASP A 150 9.24 -14.28 -1.48
CA ASP A 150 10.32 -14.03 -0.51
C ASP A 150 10.61 -12.53 -0.47
N GLU A 151 10.12 -11.86 0.57
CA GLU A 151 10.29 -10.41 0.76
C GLU A 151 11.69 -10.01 1.26
N GLY A 152 12.54 -10.99 1.57
CA GLY A 152 13.88 -10.78 2.08
C GLY A 152 13.93 -10.28 3.54
N PHE A 153 15.12 -10.07 4.04
CA PHE A 153 15.33 -9.59 5.41
C PHE A 153 15.26 -8.06 5.49
N LYS A 154 14.74 -7.53 6.59
CA LYS A 154 14.52 -6.07 6.78
C LYS A 154 14.98 -5.64 8.18
N PRO A 155 16.28 -5.62 8.49
CA PRO A 155 16.76 -5.33 9.84
C PRO A 155 16.46 -3.87 10.24
N HIS A 156 15.65 -3.70 11.27
CA HIS A 156 15.40 -2.40 11.94
C HIS A 156 14.99 -1.24 11.00
N TRP A 157 14.38 -1.51 9.85
CA TRP A 157 14.12 -0.50 8.82
C TRP A 157 13.24 0.67 9.31
N PHE A 158 12.28 0.44 10.20
CA PHE A 158 11.49 1.51 10.84
C PHE A 158 12.39 2.51 11.57
N LYS A 159 13.38 2.02 12.33
CA LYS A 159 14.34 2.85 13.05
C LYS A 159 15.26 3.62 12.08
N GLU A 160 15.68 2.95 11.02
CA GLU A 160 16.56 3.56 10.01
C GLU A 160 15.84 4.64 9.20
N PHE A 161 14.55 4.45 8.88
CA PHE A 161 13.73 5.47 8.24
C PHE A 161 13.48 6.67 9.16
N LYS A 162 13.15 6.41 10.44
CA LYS A 162 13.00 7.49 11.44
C LYS A 162 14.24 8.38 11.54
N LYS A 163 15.44 7.81 11.58
CA LYS A 163 16.71 8.57 11.61
C LYS A 163 16.88 9.50 10.38
N ARG A 164 16.25 9.17 9.27
CA ARG A 164 16.30 9.92 8.00
C ARG A 164 15.11 10.84 7.80
N GLY A 165 14.26 10.98 8.83
CA GLY A 165 13.04 11.79 8.75
C GLY A 165 11.97 11.24 7.82
N ILE A 166 12.00 9.92 7.53
CA ILE A 166 10.96 9.24 6.76
C ILE A 166 9.95 8.64 7.74
N ILE A 167 8.71 9.10 7.65
CA ILE A 167 7.61 8.64 8.49
C ILE A 167 6.97 7.41 7.85
N VAL A 168 6.66 6.41 8.67
CA VAL A 168 6.06 5.16 8.22
C VAL A 168 4.79 4.87 9.00
N TYR A 169 3.73 4.50 8.28
CA TYR A 169 2.50 3.91 8.81
C TYR A 169 2.25 2.58 8.12
N GLY A 170 2.07 1.51 8.89
CA GLY A 170 1.85 0.18 8.35
C GLY A 170 0.63 -0.50 8.93
N ASN A 171 0.28 -1.65 8.33
CA ASN A 171 -0.87 -2.47 8.68
C ASN A 171 -2.21 -1.73 8.47
N ILE A 172 -2.33 -0.98 7.40
CA ILE A 172 -3.53 -0.21 7.06
C ILE A 172 -4.37 -1.04 6.07
N GLU A 173 -5.64 -1.30 6.37
CA GLU A 173 -6.54 -2.14 5.55
C GLU A 173 -5.95 -3.54 5.26
N THR A 174 -5.29 -4.15 6.25
CA THR A 174 -4.57 -5.42 6.10
C THR A 174 -5.50 -6.56 5.68
N GLU A 175 -6.68 -6.70 6.30
CA GLU A 175 -7.64 -7.77 5.99
C GLU A 175 -8.10 -7.71 4.52
N LEU A 176 -8.40 -6.52 4.01
CA LEU A 176 -8.76 -6.34 2.61
C LEU A 176 -7.60 -6.72 1.68
N GLY A 177 -6.38 -6.33 2.04
CA GLY A 177 -5.20 -6.67 1.27
C GLY A 177 -4.89 -8.17 1.25
N GLU A 178 -4.97 -8.84 2.40
CA GLU A 178 -4.81 -10.28 2.52
C GLU A 178 -5.85 -11.04 1.67
N GLN A 179 -7.11 -10.58 1.69
CA GLN A 179 -8.15 -11.15 0.84
C GLN A 179 -7.80 -11.04 -0.65
N GLU A 180 -7.27 -9.90 -1.11
CA GLU A 180 -6.86 -9.72 -2.50
C GLU A 180 -5.64 -10.56 -2.87
N LEU A 181 -4.70 -10.79 -1.96
CA LEU A 181 -3.58 -11.72 -2.16
C LEU A 181 -4.08 -13.18 -2.26
N HIS A 182 -5.01 -13.60 -1.42
CA HIS A 182 -5.66 -14.90 -1.54
C HIS A 182 -6.39 -15.05 -2.89
N ASN A 183 -7.11 -14.02 -3.33
CA ASN A 183 -7.76 -14.02 -4.64
C ASN A 183 -6.75 -14.18 -5.78
N TYR A 184 -5.59 -13.52 -5.69
CA TYR A 184 -4.52 -13.64 -6.68
C TYR A 184 -4.00 -15.07 -6.79
N VAL A 185 -3.69 -15.71 -5.65
CA VAL A 185 -3.17 -17.09 -5.59
C VAL A 185 -4.22 -18.08 -6.07
N ASN A 186 -5.47 -17.97 -5.58
CA ASN A 186 -6.57 -18.88 -5.91
C ASN A 186 -6.95 -18.83 -7.40
N ASN A 187 -6.70 -17.71 -8.08
CA ASN A 187 -6.87 -17.57 -9.52
C ASN A 187 -5.69 -18.14 -10.34
N GLY A 188 -4.76 -18.87 -9.72
CA GLY A 188 -3.62 -19.50 -10.38
C GLY A 188 -2.64 -18.52 -11.02
N LYS A 189 -2.55 -17.32 -10.49
CA LYS A 189 -1.64 -16.29 -11.02
C LYS A 189 -0.18 -16.61 -10.71
N LYS A 190 0.72 -16.12 -11.55
CA LYS A 190 2.15 -16.43 -11.45
C LYS A 190 2.79 -15.83 -10.22
N ILE A 191 3.39 -16.68 -9.38
CA ILE A 191 4.32 -16.29 -8.34
C ILE A 191 5.71 -16.22 -8.99
N TYR A 192 6.21 -15.00 -9.19
CA TYR A 192 7.53 -14.80 -9.79
C TYR A 192 8.61 -14.77 -8.69
N LYS A 193 9.63 -15.58 -8.87
CA LYS A 193 10.82 -15.62 -8.01
C LYS A 193 12.01 -16.10 -8.82
N PRO A 194 13.25 -15.72 -8.43
CA PRO A 194 14.43 -16.22 -9.11
C PRO A 194 14.56 -17.74 -8.91
N SER A 195 15.11 -18.40 -9.91
CA SER A 195 15.52 -19.81 -9.78
C SER A 195 16.71 -19.87 -8.81
N ARG A 196 16.60 -20.63 -7.74
CA ARG A 196 17.64 -20.85 -6.74
C ARG A 196 17.87 -22.32 -6.57
#